data_5b4b9610084134c5014d4eccc3e4057e
#
_entry.id   5b4b9610084134c5014d4eccc3e4057e
#
_cell.length_a   1.000
_cell.length_b   1.000
_cell.length_c   1.000
_cell.angle_alpha   90.00
_cell.angle_beta   90.00
_cell.angle_gamma   90.00
#
_symmetry.space_group_name_H-M   'P 1'
#
loop_
_entity.id
_entity.type
_entity.pdbx_description
1 polymer ?
#
loop_
_entity_poly.entity_id
_entity_poly.type
_entity_poly.pdbx_seq_one_letter_code
_entity_poly.pdbx_strand_id
1 'polypeptide(L)'
;MKNCPVMLLADFYKQSHADLYDKDTQRIYATWTPRTSRIEGVNKVVVFGFQWFIKKYLIENFNENFFNRPKEEVIKEYTRLMKNTIGNEGLGVDRVSALHDLGYLPLKITAMEEGSLCPIKVPCLTIENTLPAFYWLPNFLETLMSMEIWKPMTSATIALEYRKILEKWAEKTCDDNSHIDFQGHDFSMRGMAGLEACESSGAGHLLSFKGTDTIPSIVMLENYYNADCEKELIGTSIPASEHSIMCCNSAFTDADDETREYNAYKRIITEVHPTGIVSIVSDTWNLWDVLTKVLPKLKPEIMNRDGKLVVRPDSGDPADIVCGINSKKFFDDYQGKCKPVKELTQKDSPYYNEINKGVIELLWETFGGTINEKGYKVLDPHIGCIYGDAITMERAEEICERLAEKGFASSNIVFGIGSYTYQMNTRDTFGFALKSTYAIKNNREVFLYKDPITDNGVKKSQKGRVWVKNNEGLITFQDGFCEGQEPQGNMLEPLFINGELLKDRSLSEIRQKLKDSVKESNENDGWVNSHFMYDLTGAI
;
A
#
# COMPACT_ATOMS: atom_id res chain seq x y z
N MET A 1 7.15 21.51 -15.94
CA MET A 1 6.47 22.24 -14.84
C MET A 1 7.55 22.84 -13.97
N LYS A 2 7.38 24.07 -13.48
CA LYS A 2 8.31 24.58 -12.45
C LYS A 2 8.00 23.82 -11.16
N ASN A 3 8.92 23.00 -10.71
CA ASN A 3 8.80 22.31 -9.42
C ASN A 3 8.80 23.35 -8.29
N CYS A 4 8.14 23.04 -7.17
CA CYS A 4 8.26 23.84 -5.96
C CYS A 4 9.73 23.82 -5.50
N PRO A 5 10.37 24.98 -5.23
CA PRO A 5 11.73 25.01 -4.72
C PRO A 5 11.85 24.19 -3.44
N VAL A 6 12.89 23.37 -3.34
CA VAL A 6 13.01 22.38 -2.26
C VAL A 6 13.06 23.00 -0.86
N MET A 7 13.62 24.21 -0.71
CA MET A 7 13.61 24.97 0.55
C MET A 7 12.23 25.56 0.92
N LEU A 8 11.21 25.35 0.07
CA LEU A 8 9.83 25.75 0.33
C LEU A 8 8.88 24.56 0.52
N LEU A 9 9.40 23.33 0.46
CA LEU A 9 8.66 22.11 0.76
C LEU A 9 8.56 21.86 2.27
N ALA A 10 8.04 22.84 2.99
CA ALA A 10 7.89 22.80 4.45
C ALA A 10 6.70 23.66 4.89
N ASP A 11 6.16 23.38 6.06
CA ASP A 11 5.20 24.27 6.70
C ASP A 11 5.82 25.63 7.03
N PHE A 12 5.07 26.72 6.93
CA PHE A 12 5.61 28.07 7.18
C PHE A 12 6.32 28.22 8.53
N TYR A 13 5.78 27.65 9.60
CA TYR A 13 6.38 27.78 10.93
C TYR A 13 7.78 27.14 11.04
N LYS A 14 8.10 26.17 10.16
CA LYS A 14 9.42 25.55 10.05
C LYS A 14 10.50 26.56 9.61
N GLN A 15 10.11 27.59 8.85
CA GLN A 15 11.03 28.62 8.40
C GLN A 15 11.65 29.45 9.54
N SER A 16 10.95 29.55 10.66
CA SER A 16 11.40 30.29 11.85
C SER A 16 11.98 29.40 12.96
N HIS A 17 11.84 28.08 12.90
CA HIS A 17 12.23 27.19 14.00
C HIS A 17 13.71 27.29 14.38
N ALA A 18 14.60 27.47 13.39
CA ALA A 18 16.02 27.61 13.67
C ALA A 18 16.32 28.81 14.59
N ASP A 19 15.58 29.90 14.42
CA ASP A 19 15.73 31.12 15.27
C ASP A 19 15.10 30.95 16.64
N LEU A 20 14.19 29.99 16.80
CA LEU A 20 13.51 29.68 18.07
C LEU A 20 14.27 28.64 18.90
N TYR A 21 15.16 27.86 18.29
CA TYR A 21 16.08 27.03 19.05
C TYR A 21 17.06 27.91 19.82
N ASP A 22 17.54 27.40 20.95
CA ASP A 22 18.62 28.07 21.66
C ASP A 22 19.85 28.21 20.78
N LYS A 23 20.50 29.39 20.80
CA LYS A 23 21.65 29.76 19.95
C LYS A 23 22.84 28.81 20.03
N ASP A 24 22.99 28.11 21.17
CA ASP A 24 24.07 27.17 21.42
C ASP A 24 23.73 25.73 21.00
N THR A 25 22.60 25.53 20.29
CA THR A 25 22.22 24.22 19.74
C THR A 25 23.18 23.79 18.62
N GLN A 26 23.69 22.57 18.73
CA GLN A 26 24.70 22.04 17.82
C GLN A 26 24.24 20.80 17.06
N ARG A 27 23.35 19.99 17.68
CA ARG A 27 22.80 18.77 17.08
C ARG A 27 21.35 18.58 17.50
N ILE A 28 20.57 18.10 16.55
CA ILE A 28 19.22 17.56 16.77
C ILE A 28 19.18 16.17 16.19
N TYR A 29 18.71 15.23 17.00
CA TYR A 29 18.44 13.84 16.60
C TYR A 29 16.95 13.57 16.74
N ALA A 30 16.36 12.97 15.73
CA ALA A 30 14.94 12.67 15.67
C ALA A 30 14.67 11.23 15.20
N THR A 31 13.53 10.68 15.64
CA THR A 31 13.08 9.31 15.32
C THR A 31 11.78 9.34 14.52
N TRP A 32 11.68 8.48 13.49
CA TRP A 32 10.43 8.21 12.77
C TRP A 32 9.81 6.91 13.32
N THR A 33 8.56 7.01 13.78
CA THR A 33 7.92 5.92 14.53
C THR A 33 6.45 5.77 14.15
N PRO A 34 5.97 4.54 13.80
CA PRO A 34 4.55 4.20 13.80
C PRO A 34 4.07 4.08 15.26
N ARG A 35 3.16 4.95 15.72
CA ARG A 35 2.81 5.05 17.14
C ARG A 35 1.54 4.32 17.54
N THR A 36 0.64 4.12 16.57
CA THR A 36 -0.66 3.47 16.76
C THR A 36 -1.05 2.72 15.52
N SER A 37 -2.06 1.87 15.59
CA SER A 37 -2.75 1.32 14.43
C SER A 37 -4.24 1.62 14.56
N ARG A 38 -4.88 2.06 13.46
CA ARG A 38 -6.34 2.18 13.34
C ARG A 38 -6.95 0.96 12.63
N ILE A 39 -6.11 0.07 12.12
CA ILE A 39 -6.54 -1.17 11.49
C ILE A 39 -6.49 -2.27 12.56
N GLU A 40 -7.62 -2.86 12.84
CA GLU A 40 -7.74 -3.90 13.85
C GLU A 40 -6.86 -5.11 13.53
N GLY A 41 -6.20 -5.66 14.53
CA GLY A 41 -5.29 -6.81 14.38
C GLY A 41 -3.92 -6.50 13.78
N VAL A 42 -3.71 -5.31 13.18
CA VAL A 42 -2.43 -4.93 12.57
C VAL A 42 -1.55 -4.24 13.59
N ASN A 43 -0.50 -4.90 14.04
CA ASN A 43 0.43 -4.42 15.08
C ASN A 43 1.86 -4.21 14.59
N LYS A 44 2.12 -4.43 13.30
CA LYS A 44 3.42 -4.22 12.63
C LYS A 44 3.17 -3.52 11.30
N VAL A 45 4.15 -2.71 10.85
CA VAL A 45 4.12 -2.06 9.53
C VAL A 45 5.29 -2.54 8.68
N VAL A 46 5.10 -2.61 7.37
CA VAL A 46 6.17 -2.88 6.43
C VAL A 46 7.03 -1.63 6.28
N VAL A 47 8.33 -1.76 6.49
CA VAL A 47 9.30 -0.69 6.23
C VAL A 47 9.54 -0.61 4.72
N PHE A 48 9.17 0.54 4.12
CA PHE A 48 9.32 0.76 2.68
C PHE A 48 9.23 2.26 2.33
N GLY A 49 9.95 2.67 1.28
CA GLY A 49 9.89 4.03 0.75
C GLY A 49 11.00 4.97 1.22
N PHE A 50 11.90 4.54 2.10
CA PHE A 50 13.03 5.37 2.57
C PHE A 50 14.06 5.61 1.48
N GLN A 51 14.43 4.56 0.73
CA GLN A 51 15.37 4.66 -0.39
C GLN A 51 14.84 5.58 -1.49
N TRP A 52 13.57 5.43 -1.88
CA TRP A 52 12.90 6.32 -2.81
C TRP A 52 12.93 7.77 -2.34
N PHE A 53 12.55 8.02 -1.07
CA PHE A 53 12.56 9.36 -0.49
C PHE A 53 13.96 9.99 -0.53
N ILE A 54 14.98 9.24 -0.17
CA ILE A 54 16.37 9.72 -0.18
C ILE A 54 16.82 10.03 -1.61
N LYS A 55 16.64 9.10 -2.56
CA LYS A 55 17.06 9.30 -3.96
C LYS A 55 16.32 10.48 -4.58
N LYS A 56 14.99 10.48 -4.53
CA LYS A 56 14.15 11.49 -5.22
C LYS A 56 14.26 12.86 -4.59
N TYR A 57 14.14 12.95 -3.26
CA TYR A 57 14.05 14.25 -2.59
C TYR A 57 15.39 14.75 -2.05
N LEU A 58 16.13 13.92 -1.31
CA LEU A 58 17.36 14.39 -0.67
C LEU A 58 18.54 14.46 -1.62
N ILE A 59 18.55 13.68 -2.69
CA ILE A 59 19.63 13.68 -3.70
C ILE A 59 19.19 14.43 -4.95
N GLU A 60 18.25 13.91 -5.72
CA GLU A 60 17.88 14.47 -7.03
C GLU A 60 17.29 15.88 -6.90
N ASN A 61 16.24 16.04 -6.11
CA ASN A 61 15.55 17.33 -6.01
C ASN A 61 16.42 18.41 -5.37
N PHE A 62 17.21 18.09 -4.33
CA PHE A 62 18.17 19.04 -3.76
C PHE A 62 19.27 19.40 -4.75
N ASN A 63 19.82 18.46 -5.50
CA ASN A 63 20.82 18.75 -6.51
C ASN A 63 20.25 19.60 -7.66
N GLU A 64 19.13 19.20 -8.26
CA GLU A 64 18.59 19.86 -9.45
C GLU A 64 17.97 21.22 -9.15
N ASN A 65 17.27 21.35 -8.03
CA ASN A 65 16.46 22.53 -7.72
C ASN A 65 17.09 23.44 -6.65
N PHE A 66 18.25 23.10 -6.11
CA PHE A 66 18.94 23.86 -5.09
C PHE A 66 20.43 23.96 -5.37
N PHE A 67 21.23 22.91 -5.17
CA PHE A 67 22.70 22.99 -5.19
C PHE A 67 23.28 23.33 -6.57
N ASN A 68 22.73 22.80 -7.65
CA ASN A 68 23.21 23.03 -9.03
C ASN A 68 22.62 24.30 -9.66
N ARG A 69 21.73 25.02 -8.98
CA ARG A 69 21.22 26.31 -9.43
C ARG A 69 22.12 27.46 -9.01
N PRO A 70 22.19 28.58 -9.79
CA PRO A 70 22.90 29.78 -9.34
C PRO A 70 22.38 30.26 -7.97
N LYS A 71 23.28 30.46 -7.02
CA LYS A 71 22.94 30.84 -5.64
C LYS A 71 22.08 32.08 -5.57
N GLU A 72 22.38 33.10 -6.37
CA GLU A 72 21.65 34.37 -6.42
C GLU A 72 20.18 34.14 -6.81
N GLU A 73 19.91 33.23 -7.73
CA GLU A 73 18.54 32.92 -8.16
C GLU A 73 17.77 32.20 -7.03
N VAL A 74 18.39 31.21 -6.39
CA VAL A 74 17.78 30.47 -5.27
C VAL A 74 17.46 31.42 -4.12
N ILE A 75 18.41 32.24 -3.72
CA ILE A 75 18.23 33.21 -2.62
C ILE A 75 17.18 34.26 -2.98
N LYS A 76 17.20 34.80 -4.19
CA LYS A 76 16.18 35.74 -4.66
C LYS A 76 14.76 35.16 -4.63
N GLU A 77 14.61 33.91 -5.08
CA GLU A 77 13.32 33.22 -5.09
C GLU A 77 12.82 32.97 -3.66
N TYR A 78 13.67 32.48 -2.78
CA TYR A 78 13.36 32.26 -1.37
C TYR A 78 12.99 33.57 -0.65
N THR A 79 13.85 34.60 -0.75
CA THR A 79 13.65 35.92 -0.14
C THR A 79 12.35 36.57 -0.60
N ARG A 80 12.07 36.50 -1.92
CA ARG A 80 10.83 37.07 -2.49
C ARG A 80 9.59 36.46 -1.81
N LEU A 81 9.59 35.15 -1.57
CA LEU A 81 8.45 34.50 -0.94
C LEU A 81 8.36 34.89 0.54
N MET A 82 9.45 34.83 1.29
CA MET A 82 9.47 35.21 2.72
C MET A 82 9.00 36.65 2.93
N LYS A 83 9.46 37.57 2.09
CA LYS A 83 9.06 38.99 2.13
C LYS A 83 7.55 39.18 1.92
N ASN A 84 6.98 38.50 0.90
CA ASN A 84 5.60 38.76 0.47
C ASN A 84 4.56 37.88 1.20
N THR A 85 4.98 36.95 2.07
CA THR A 85 4.09 36.08 2.83
C THR A 85 4.20 36.32 4.34
N ILE A 86 5.39 36.26 4.89
CA ILE A 86 5.65 36.45 6.33
C ILE A 86 5.99 37.92 6.63
N GLY A 87 6.32 38.71 5.63
CA GLY A 87 6.75 40.11 5.78
C GLY A 87 8.20 40.26 6.25
N ASN A 88 9.01 39.21 6.17
CA ASN A 88 10.41 39.21 6.62
C ASN A 88 11.32 38.67 5.51
N GLU A 89 12.00 39.58 4.79
CA GLU A 89 12.90 39.22 3.68
C GLU A 89 14.22 38.61 4.14
N GLY A 90 14.62 38.81 5.42
CA GLY A 90 15.83 38.26 6.00
C GLY A 90 15.65 36.87 6.64
N LEU A 91 14.42 36.40 6.81
CA LEU A 91 14.13 35.16 7.51
C LEU A 91 14.81 33.95 6.83
N GLY A 92 15.79 33.35 7.50
CA GLY A 92 16.44 32.13 7.05
C GLY A 92 17.43 32.28 5.89
N VAL A 93 17.61 33.47 5.31
CA VAL A 93 18.44 33.70 4.14
C VAL A 93 19.89 33.26 4.36
N ASP A 94 20.49 33.61 5.50
CA ASP A 94 21.88 33.22 5.81
C ASP A 94 22.04 31.70 5.91
N ARG A 95 21.07 31.01 6.50
CA ARG A 95 21.07 29.54 6.63
C ARG A 95 20.93 28.85 5.28
N VAL A 96 20.01 29.31 4.44
CA VAL A 96 19.80 28.78 3.09
C VAL A 96 21.04 29.04 2.23
N SER A 97 21.64 30.24 2.36
CA SER A 97 22.88 30.61 1.69
C SER A 97 24.05 29.72 2.11
N ALA A 98 24.22 29.50 3.41
CA ALA A 98 25.27 28.63 3.97
C ALA A 98 25.10 27.17 3.54
N LEU A 99 23.87 26.67 3.47
CA LEU A 99 23.60 25.32 2.98
C LEU A 99 23.92 25.17 1.49
N HIS A 100 23.59 26.20 0.68
CA HIS A 100 23.95 26.22 -0.73
C HIS A 100 25.48 26.21 -0.93
N ASP A 101 26.22 27.02 -0.15
CA ASP A 101 27.69 27.06 -0.21
C ASP A 101 28.33 25.72 0.18
N LEU A 102 27.71 24.95 1.08
CA LEU A 102 28.19 23.64 1.48
C LEU A 102 28.07 22.60 0.35
N GLY A 103 27.03 22.70 -0.50
CA GLY A 103 26.86 21.88 -1.69
C GLY A 103 26.31 20.47 -1.45
N TYR A 104 25.94 20.12 -0.21
CA TYR A 104 25.31 18.83 0.14
C TYR A 104 24.48 18.95 1.42
N LEU A 105 23.63 17.96 1.70
CA LEU A 105 22.87 17.88 2.95
C LEU A 105 23.74 17.25 4.05
N PRO A 106 24.16 18.02 5.09
CA PRO A 106 24.98 17.51 6.20
C PRO A 106 24.12 16.74 7.21
N LEU A 107 23.62 15.60 6.77
CA LEU A 107 22.72 14.74 7.53
C LEU A 107 23.26 13.31 7.61
N LYS A 108 22.88 12.62 8.68
CA LYS A 108 22.99 11.17 8.81
C LYS A 108 21.58 10.61 9.05
N ILE A 109 21.19 9.65 8.23
CA ILE A 109 19.95 8.88 8.40
C ILE A 109 20.33 7.43 8.64
N THR A 110 19.77 6.83 9.71
CA THR A 110 19.85 5.39 9.94
C THR A 110 18.44 4.82 9.89
N ALA A 111 18.28 3.61 9.38
CA ALA A 111 16.97 2.99 9.23
C ALA A 111 17.00 1.47 9.38
N MET A 112 15.84 0.90 9.69
CA MET A 112 15.63 -0.53 9.48
C MET A 112 15.69 -0.83 7.98
N GLU A 113 16.14 -2.04 7.66
CA GLU A 113 16.14 -2.54 6.29
C GLU A 113 14.73 -2.57 5.70
N GLU A 114 14.56 -2.05 4.47
CA GLU A 114 13.26 -2.13 3.76
C GLU A 114 12.87 -3.59 3.52
N GLY A 115 11.57 -3.88 3.65
CA GLY A 115 11.03 -5.24 3.72
C GLY A 115 10.94 -5.80 5.14
N SER A 116 11.53 -5.14 6.15
CA SER A 116 11.35 -5.53 7.55
C SER A 116 9.95 -5.21 8.06
N LEU A 117 9.47 -6.01 9.04
CA LEU A 117 8.25 -5.73 9.79
C LEU A 117 8.60 -4.96 11.07
N CYS A 118 8.22 -3.69 11.12
CA CYS A 118 8.43 -2.84 12.28
C CYS A 118 7.21 -2.85 13.21
N PRO A 119 7.32 -3.28 14.48
CA PRO A 119 6.22 -3.22 15.42
C PRO A 119 5.77 -1.78 15.71
N ILE A 120 4.48 -1.60 15.99
CA ILE A 120 3.94 -0.32 16.45
C ILE A 120 4.69 0.14 17.71
N LYS A 121 5.00 1.43 17.80
CA LYS A 121 5.81 2.13 18.80
C LYS A 121 7.33 1.93 18.69
N VAL A 122 7.83 1.06 17.83
CA VAL A 122 9.27 0.92 17.58
C VAL A 122 9.72 1.96 16.56
N PRO A 123 10.80 2.73 16.80
CA PRO A 123 11.38 3.61 15.79
C PRO A 123 11.98 2.81 14.63
N CYS A 124 11.67 3.19 13.39
CA CYS A 124 12.21 2.50 12.21
C CYS A 124 13.19 3.35 11.39
N LEU A 125 13.33 4.63 11.71
CA LEU A 125 14.34 5.52 11.12
C LEU A 125 14.77 6.58 12.13
N THR A 126 16.02 7.04 12.02
CA THR A 126 16.51 8.23 12.72
C THR A 126 17.17 9.19 11.76
N ILE A 127 17.16 10.47 12.10
CA ILE A 127 17.82 11.53 11.35
C ILE A 127 18.53 12.49 12.31
N GLU A 128 19.76 12.87 11.98
CA GLU A 128 20.53 13.88 12.71
C GLU A 128 21.40 14.70 11.77
N ASN A 129 21.75 15.93 12.15
CA ASN A 129 22.73 16.73 11.43
C ASN A 129 24.16 16.27 11.77
N THR A 130 25.05 16.33 10.78
CA THR A 130 26.49 15.98 10.94
C THR A 130 27.35 17.19 11.25
N LEU A 131 26.92 18.40 10.88
CA LEU A 131 27.62 19.67 11.12
C LEU A 131 26.80 20.56 12.06
N PRO A 132 27.42 21.15 13.12
CA PRO A 132 26.71 21.97 14.11
C PRO A 132 25.90 23.15 13.55
N ALA A 133 26.38 23.81 12.51
CA ALA A 133 25.69 24.95 11.89
C ALA A 133 24.34 24.58 11.25
N PHE A 134 24.09 23.29 11.01
CA PHE A 134 22.90 22.78 10.34
C PHE A 134 21.97 21.97 11.26
N TYR A 135 22.01 22.22 12.57
CA TYR A 135 21.15 21.56 13.58
C TYR A 135 19.65 21.68 13.27
N TRP A 136 19.25 22.68 12.54
CA TRP A 136 17.87 22.96 12.18
C TRP A 136 17.30 22.02 11.09
N LEU A 137 18.14 21.38 10.28
CA LEU A 137 17.74 20.56 9.14
C LEU A 137 16.82 19.37 9.48
N PRO A 138 17.10 18.54 10.53
CA PRO A 138 16.22 17.41 10.85
C PRO A 138 14.77 17.85 11.13
N ASN A 139 14.61 18.95 11.85
CA ASN A 139 13.29 19.51 12.12
C ASN A 139 12.66 20.17 10.89
N PHE A 140 13.47 20.84 10.05
CA PHE A 140 13.00 21.46 8.81
C PHE A 140 12.44 20.43 7.83
N LEU A 141 13.12 19.30 7.67
CA LEU A 141 12.71 18.23 6.77
C LEU A 141 11.54 17.37 7.30
N GLU A 142 11.12 17.55 8.55
CA GLU A 142 10.00 16.79 9.14
C GLU A 142 8.74 16.83 8.27
N THR A 143 8.40 17.99 7.70
CA THR A 143 7.19 18.12 6.86
C THR A 143 7.30 17.26 5.61
N LEU A 144 8.38 17.40 4.86
CA LEU A 144 8.60 16.64 3.63
C LEU A 144 8.68 15.14 3.89
N MET A 145 9.47 14.73 4.88
CA MET A 145 9.55 13.32 5.28
C MET A 145 8.19 12.76 5.70
N SER A 146 7.47 13.52 6.52
CA SER A 146 6.15 13.08 7.01
C SER A 146 5.11 13.02 5.91
N MET A 147 5.21 13.83 4.87
CA MET A 147 4.29 13.84 3.74
C MET A 147 4.52 12.61 2.84
N GLU A 148 5.76 12.25 2.59
CA GLU A 148 6.12 11.30 1.54
C GLU A 148 6.21 9.83 2.05
N ILE A 149 6.84 9.59 3.20
CA ILE A 149 7.20 8.22 3.60
C ILE A 149 6.07 7.41 4.27
N TRP A 150 5.03 8.04 4.81
CA TRP A 150 3.93 7.29 5.43
C TRP A 150 3.13 6.47 4.41
N LYS A 151 2.98 6.98 3.18
CA LYS A 151 2.11 6.40 2.16
C LYS A 151 2.61 5.05 1.65
N PRO A 152 3.86 4.92 1.17
CA PRO A 152 4.39 3.62 0.74
C PRO A 152 4.41 2.59 1.87
N MET A 153 4.75 2.99 3.11
CA MET A 153 4.70 2.09 4.26
C MET A 153 3.28 1.59 4.54
N THR A 154 2.29 2.49 4.52
CA THR A 154 0.88 2.15 4.76
C THR A 154 0.36 1.21 3.69
N SER A 155 0.61 1.52 2.40
CA SER A 155 0.13 0.70 1.29
C SER A 155 0.80 -0.67 1.25
N ALA A 156 2.10 -0.76 1.52
CA ALA A 156 2.80 -2.03 1.63
C ALA A 156 2.26 -2.89 2.79
N THR A 157 1.92 -2.26 3.91
CA THR A 157 1.33 -2.94 5.07
C THR A 157 -0.05 -3.50 4.73
N ILE A 158 -0.92 -2.69 4.13
CA ILE A 158 -2.26 -3.12 3.74
C ILE A 158 -2.20 -4.24 2.69
N ALA A 159 -1.31 -4.13 1.70
CA ALA A 159 -1.11 -5.18 0.70
C ALA A 159 -0.67 -6.51 1.34
N LEU A 160 0.21 -6.45 2.35
CA LEU A 160 0.61 -7.64 3.11
C LEU A 160 -0.58 -8.25 3.87
N GLU A 161 -1.43 -7.44 4.48
CA GLU A 161 -2.61 -7.95 5.20
C GLU A 161 -3.62 -8.63 4.23
N TYR A 162 -3.85 -8.07 3.04
CA TYR A 162 -4.60 -8.77 1.99
C TYR A 162 -3.94 -10.10 1.62
N ARG A 163 -2.63 -10.12 1.43
CA ARG A 163 -1.90 -11.36 1.11
C ARG A 163 -2.09 -12.42 2.19
N LYS A 164 -2.03 -12.07 3.46
CA LYS A 164 -2.27 -13.02 4.58
C LYS A 164 -3.68 -13.63 4.54
N ILE A 165 -4.69 -12.82 4.21
CA ILE A 165 -6.07 -13.32 4.02
C ILE A 165 -6.10 -14.34 2.89
N LEU A 166 -5.51 -14.03 1.75
CA LEU A 166 -5.52 -14.91 0.57
C LEU A 166 -4.71 -16.18 0.81
N GLU A 167 -3.56 -16.12 1.48
CA GLU A 167 -2.75 -17.27 1.87
C GLU A 167 -3.52 -18.20 2.82
N LYS A 168 -4.18 -17.66 3.83
CA LYS A 168 -5.05 -18.43 4.76
C LYS A 168 -6.11 -19.23 4.01
N TRP A 169 -6.79 -18.61 3.04
CA TRP A 169 -7.84 -19.27 2.29
C TRP A 169 -7.31 -20.22 1.21
N ALA A 170 -6.16 -19.92 0.61
CA ALA A 170 -5.48 -20.86 -0.28
C ALA A 170 -5.00 -22.11 0.47
N GLU A 171 -4.41 -21.94 1.65
CA GLU A 171 -4.04 -23.08 2.50
C GLU A 171 -5.24 -23.99 2.82
N LYS A 172 -6.42 -23.42 3.02
CA LYS A 172 -7.63 -24.19 3.30
C LYS A 172 -8.25 -24.83 2.07
N THR A 173 -8.25 -24.15 0.91
CA THR A 173 -9.11 -24.50 -0.22
C THR A 173 -8.39 -24.82 -1.53
N CYS A 174 -7.09 -24.54 -1.66
CA CYS A 174 -6.30 -24.74 -2.88
C CYS A 174 -5.19 -25.76 -2.67
N ASP A 175 -4.75 -26.44 -3.73
CA ASP A 175 -3.66 -27.41 -3.67
C ASP A 175 -2.28 -26.72 -3.56
N ASP A 176 -2.18 -25.48 -4.10
CA ASP A 176 -0.99 -24.64 -4.02
C ASP A 176 -1.38 -23.16 -3.85
N ASN A 177 -0.38 -22.30 -3.68
CA ASN A 177 -0.53 -20.86 -3.50
C ASN A 177 0.09 -20.00 -4.64
N SER A 178 0.41 -20.62 -5.77
CA SER A 178 1.08 -19.94 -6.91
C SER A 178 0.25 -18.81 -7.52
N HIS A 179 -1.07 -18.89 -7.42
CA HIS A 179 -2.01 -17.91 -7.95
C HIS A 179 -2.05 -16.60 -7.12
N ILE A 180 -1.61 -16.61 -5.86
CA ILE A 180 -1.76 -15.47 -4.93
C ILE A 180 -1.03 -14.24 -5.42
N ASP A 181 0.14 -14.38 -6.06
CA ASP A 181 0.90 -13.26 -6.62
C ASP A 181 0.06 -12.39 -7.58
N PHE A 182 -0.99 -12.94 -8.19
CA PHE A 182 -1.88 -12.27 -9.14
C PHE A 182 -3.31 -12.09 -8.63
N GLN A 183 -3.63 -12.61 -7.44
CA GLN A 183 -4.99 -12.60 -6.89
C GLN A 183 -5.40 -11.24 -6.33
N GLY A 184 -4.44 -10.45 -5.85
CA GLY A 184 -4.63 -9.03 -5.52
C GLY A 184 -4.16 -8.15 -6.68
N HIS A 185 -5.06 -7.36 -7.28
CA HIS A 185 -4.77 -6.50 -8.43
C HIS A 185 -5.01 -5.03 -8.08
N ASP A 186 -4.00 -4.17 -8.25
CA ASP A 186 -4.12 -2.74 -7.93
C ASP A 186 -4.91 -1.98 -9.01
N PHE A 187 -6.11 -1.52 -8.66
CA PHE A 187 -6.99 -0.67 -9.46
C PHE A 187 -7.07 0.78 -8.95
N SER A 188 -6.15 1.21 -8.09
CA SER A 188 -6.31 2.44 -7.32
C SER A 188 -5.95 3.73 -8.07
N MET A 189 -5.17 3.67 -9.14
CA MET A 189 -4.50 4.83 -9.76
C MET A 189 -5.43 6.04 -9.95
N ARG A 190 -6.58 5.85 -10.61
CA ARG A 190 -7.50 6.96 -10.95
C ARG A 190 -8.14 7.66 -9.75
N GLY A 191 -8.13 7.04 -8.57
CA GLY A 191 -8.70 7.59 -7.35
C GLY A 191 -7.65 8.07 -6.34
N MET A 192 -6.36 8.08 -6.70
CA MET A 192 -5.27 8.55 -5.84
C MET A 192 -5.13 10.07 -5.87
N ALA A 193 -4.58 10.65 -4.81
CA ALA A 193 -4.40 12.10 -4.63
C ALA A 193 -3.19 12.66 -5.42
N GLY A 194 -2.99 12.23 -6.65
CA GLY A 194 -1.94 12.70 -7.54
C GLY A 194 -0.91 11.64 -7.87
N LEU A 195 0.02 11.99 -8.77
CA LEU A 195 0.97 11.04 -9.36
C LEU A 195 1.87 10.39 -8.30
N GLU A 196 2.50 11.18 -7.43
CA GLU A 196 3.41 10.65 -6.41
C GLU A 196 2.71 9.72 -5.40
N ALA A 197 1.44 10.03 -5.07
CA ALA A 197 0.64 9.16 -4.21
C ALA A 197 0.32 7.82 -4.89
N CYS A 198 0.06 7.81 -6.20
CA CYS A 198 -0.19 6.56 -6.91
C CYS A 198 1.08 5.75 -7.14
N GLU A 199 2.21 6.40 -7.50
CA GLU A 199 3.52 5.76 -7.63
C GLU A 199 3.92 5.01 -6.36
N SER A 200 3.95 5.73 -5.24
CA SER A 200 4.40 5.20 -3.95
C SER A 200 3.44 4.16 -3.36
N SER A 201 2.14 4.35 -3.54
CA SER A 201 1.12 3.40 -3.09
C SER A 201 1.19 2.09 -3.87
N GLY A 202 1.21 2.16 -5.20
CA GLY A 202 1.28 0.98 -6.05
C GLY A 202 2.62 0.25 -5.93
N ALA A 203 3.74 0.97 -5.71
CA ALA A 203 5.02 0.35 -5.40
C ALA A 203 4.95 -0.46 -4.10
N GLY A 204 4.26 0.07 -3.07
CA GLY A 204 3.98 -0.67 -1.83
C GLY A 204 3.14 -1.93 -2.07
N HIS A 205 2.10 -1.85 -2.92
CA HIS A 205 1.30 -3.01 -3.34
C HIS A 205 2.16 -4.09 -4.01
N LEU A 206 3.06 -3.68 -4.89
CA LEU A 206 3.94 -4.58 -5.65
C LEU A 206 5.00 -5.30 -4.81
N LEU A 207 5.13 -5.01 -3.53
CA LEU A 207 5.93 -5.86 -2.61
C LEU A 207 5.24 -7.20 -2.32
N SER A 208 3.91 -7.23 -2.30
CA SER A 208 3.11 -8.41 -1.95
C SER A 208 2.47 -9.09 -3.16
N PHE A 209 2.18 -8.34 -4.24
CA PHE A 209 1.49 -8.81 -5.43
C PHE A 209 2.24 -8.42 -6.71
N LYS A 210 1.78 -8.97 -7.85
CA LYS A 210 2.27 -8.64 -9.19
C LYS A 210 1.18 -8.12 -10.12
N GLY A 211 -0.10 -8.22 -9.74
CA GLY A 211 -1.22 -7.65 -10.50
C GLY A 211 -1.36 -6.15 -10.27
N THR A 212 -1.33 -5.34 -11.34
CA THR A 212 -1.49 -3.87 -11.24
C THR A 212 -1.89 -3.23 -12.56
N ASP A 213 -2.78 -2.23 -12.48
CA ASP A 213 -3.06 -1.27 -13.55
C ASP A 213 -2.33 0.07 -13.33
N THR A 214 -1.57 0.21 -12.24
CA THR A 214 -0.84 1.43 -11.89
C THR A 214 0.56 1.41 -12.51
N ILE A 215 0.67 1.69 -13.81
CA ILE A 215 1.93 1.72 -14.55
C ILE A 215 3.01 2.61 -13.90
N PRO A 216 2.70 3.83 -13.39
CA PRO A 216 3.71 4.69 -12.78
C PRO A 216 4.47 4.05 -11.61
N SER A 217 3.88 3.08 -10.90
CA SER A 217 4.56 2.35 -9.82
C SER A 217 5.68 1.46 -10.33
N ILE A 218 5.53 0.88 -11.52
CA ILE A 218 6.59 0.09 -12.19
C ILE A 218 7.77 1.01 -12.51
N VAL A 219 7.50 2.17 -13.11
CA VAL A 219 8.52 3.18 -13.43
C VAL A 219 9.24 3.69 -12.17
N MET A 220 8.51 3.91 -11.07
CA MET A 220 9.10 4.27 -9.78
C MET A 220 10.07 3.19 -9.27
N LEU A 221 9.68 1.91 -9.39
CA LEU A 221 10.52 0.79 -8.95
C LEU A 221 11.78 0.63 -9.82
N GLU A 222 11.69 0.86 -11.13
CA GLU A 222 12.85 0.90 -12.02
C GLU A 222 13.81 2.05 -11.66
N ASN A 223 13.29 3.26 -11.46
CA ASN A 223 14.10 4.43 -11.17
C ASN A 223 14.79 4.39 -9.80
N TYR A 224 14.13 3.84 -8.78
CA TYR A 224 14.59 3.99 -7.40
C TYR A 224 14.93 2.68 -6.69
N TYR A 225 14.56 1.52 -7.25
CA TYR A 225 14.75 0.21 -6.63
C TYR A 225 15.43 -0.81 -7.54
N ASN A 226 16.19 -0.33 -8.52
CA ASN A 226 17.00 -1.16 -9.43
C ASN A 226 16.21 -2.31 -10.07
N ALA A 227 14.89 -2.16 -10.19
CA ALA A 227 14.04 -3.11 -10.91
C ALA A 227 14.24 -2.94 -12.42
N ASP A 228 14.03 -4.01 -13.19
CA ASP A 228 14.20 -4.01 -14.63
C ASP A 228 13.13 -4.93 -15.24
N CYS A 229 12.14 -4.35 -15.92
CA CYS A 229 11.03 -5.10 -16.50
C CYS A 229 11.45 -6.03 -17.66
N GLU A 230 12.67 -5.87 -18.21
CA GLU A 230 13.22 -6.80 -19.19
C GLU A 230 13.80 -8.06 -18.52
N LYS A 231 14.12 -8.03 -17.23
CA LYS A 231 14.77 -9.11 -16.47
C LYS A 231 13.87 -9.78 -15.45
N GLU A 232 12.89 -9.03 -14.91
CA GLU A 232 12.00 -9.55 -13.88
C GLU A 232 10.55 -9.08 -14.11
N LEU A 233 9.59 -9.87 -13.64
CA LEU A 233 8.19 -9.45 -13.57
C LEU A 233 7.98 -8.53 -12.37
N ILE A 234 8.08 -7.22 -12.60
CA ILE A 234 7.83 -6.19 -11.58
C ILE A 234 6.33 -6.17 -11.24
N GLY A 235 5.51 -5.99 -12.27
CA GLY A 235 4.05 -5.97 -12.19
C GLY A 235 3.46 -6.23 -13.57
N THR A 236 2.20 -6.67 -13.64
CA THR A 236 1.53 -6.99 -14.89
C THR A 236 0.03 -6.75 -14.82
N SER A 237 -0.59 -6.57 -15.99
CA SER A 237 -2.02 -6.56 -16.19
C SER A 237 -2.38 -7.36 -17.45
N ILE A 238 -3.67 -7.41 -17.73
CA ILE A 238 -4.23 -8.08 -18.91
C ILE A 238 -5.08 -7.10 -19.71
N PRO A 239 -5.28 -7.28 -21.02
CA PRO A 239 -6.27 -6.54 -21.79
C PRO A 239 -7.64 -6.64 -21.13
N ALA A 240 -8.31 -5.50 -20.93
CA ALA A 240 -9.61 -5.42 -20.28
C ALA A 240 -10.52 -4.42 -20.97
N SER A 241 -11.82 -4.74 -21.06
CA SER A 241 -12.82 -3.80 -21.55
C SER A 241 -13.33 -2.89 -20.43
N GLU A 242 -14.04 -1.85 -20.81
CA GLU A 242 -14.87 -1.01 -19.92
C GLU A 242 -16.25 -0.79 -20.51
N HIS A 243 -17.17 -0.17 -19.77
CA HIS A 243 -18.55 0.06 -20.21
C HIS A 243 -18.65 0.84 -21.53
N SER A 244 -17.80 1.86 -21.74
CA SER A 244 -17.78 2.63 -22.99
C SER A 244 -17.42 1.76 -24.20
N ILE A 245 -16.53 0.80 -24.04
CA ILE A 245 -16.17 -0.17 -25.08
C ILE A 245 -17.36 -1.07 -25.40
N MET A 246 -18.04 -1.61 -24.37
CA MET A 246 -19.21 -2.46 -24.58
C MET A 246 -20.34 -1.71 -25.27
N CYS A 247 -20.65 -0.49 -24.82
CA CYS A 247 -21.63 0.38 -25.44
C CYS A 247 -21.29 0.71 -26.90
N CYS A 248 -20.02 1.01 -27.19
CA CYS A 248 -19.59 1.34 -28.55
C CYS A 248 -19.69 0.13 -29.50
N ASN A 249 -19.33 -1.06 -29.06
CA ASN A 249 -19.45 -2.28 -29.88
C ASN A 249 -20.92 -2.63 -30.18
N SER A 250 -21.86 -2.18 -29.38
CA SER A 250 -23.30 -2.40 -29.57
C SER A 250 -24.00 -1.24 -30.28
N ALA A 251 -23.31 -0.10 -30.51
CA ALA A 251 -23.89 1.03 -31.22
C ALA A 251 -24.29 0.68 -32.65
N PHE A 252 -25.31 1.35 -33.18
CA PHE A 252 -25.80 1.22 -34.55
C PHE A 252 -26.41 -0.15 -34.93
N THR A 253 -26.79 -0.94 -33.94
CA THR A 253 -27.60 -2.16 -34.21
C THR A 253 -29.00 -1.98 -33.64
N ASP A 254 -30.05 -2.41 -34.39
CA ASP A 254 -31.44 -2.48 -33.91
C ASP A 254 -31.68 -3.75 -33.06
N ALA A 255 -30.61 -4.46 -32.70
CA ALA A 255 -30.69 -5.68 -31.91
C ALA A 255 -30.98 -5.36 -30.43
N ASP A 256 -31.52 -6.33 -29.71
CA ASP A 256 -31.65 -6.28 -28.25
C ASP A 256 -30.29 -6.32 -27.53
N ASP A 257 -30.28 -6.00 -26.25
CA ASP A 257 -29.05 -5.89 -25.46
C ASP A 257 -28.30 -7.23 -25.36
N GLU A 258 -28.99 -8.35 -25.28
CA GLU A 258 -28.41 -9.70 -25.29
C GLU A 258 -27.62 -9.97 -26.58
N THR A 259 -28.19 -9.65 -27.73
CA THR A 259 -27.50 -9.82 -29.03
C THR A 259 -26.33 -8.88 -29.19
N ARG A 260 -26.43 -7.65 -28.69
CA ARG A 260 -25.34 -6.67 -28.69
C ARG A 260 -24.17 -7.16 -27.85
N GLU A 261 -24.43 -7.61 -26.62
CA GLU A 261 -23.39 -8.17 -25.74
C GLU A 261 -22.75 -9.42 -26.36
N TYR A 262 -23.54 -10.33 -26.88
CA TYR A 262 -23.04 -11.53 -27.57
C TYR A 262 -22.07 -11.16 -28.71
N ASN A 263 -22.42 -10.21 -29.56
CA ASN A 263 -21.58 -9.77 -30.67
C ASN A 263 -20.28 -9.10 -30.18
N ALA A 264 -20.37 -8.26 -29.14
CA ALA A 264 -19.20 -7.62 -28.53
C ALA A 264 -18.22 -8.65 -27.93
N TYR A 265 -18.75 -9.59 -27.13
CA TYR A 265 -17.95 -10.69 -26.58
C TYR A 265 -17.31 -11.52 -27.65
N LYS A 266 -18.11 -11.98 -28.64
CA LYS A 266 -17.60 -12.81 -29.74
C LYS A 266 -16.47 -12.13 -30.48
N ARG A 267 -16.67 -10.86 -30.90
CA ARG A 267 -15.62 -10.09 -31.58
C ARG A 267 -14.36 -9.97 -30.73
N ILE A 268 -14.48 -9.63 -29.43
CA ILE A 268 -13.33 -9.45 -28.56
C ILE A 268 -12.53 -10.76 -28.43
N ILE A 269 -13.20 -11.89 -28.20
CA ILE A 269 -12.50 -13.16 -27.94
C ILE A 269 -12.07 -13.92 -29.18
N THR A 270 -12.61 -13.60 -30.38
CA THR A 270 -12.26 -14.33 -31.61
C THR A 270 -11.44 -13.52 -32.60
N GLU A 271 -11.57 -12.18 -32.59
CA GLU A 271 -10.92 -11.31 -33.56
C GLU A 271 -9.85 -10.42 -32.92
N VAL A 272 -10.15 -9.80 -31.77
CA VAL A 272 -9.26 -8.81 -31.13
C VAL A 272 -8.22 -9.50 -30.25
N HIS A 273 -8.66 -10.42 -29.40
CA HIS A 273 -7.81 -11.21 -28.50
C HIS A 273 -8.11 -12.71 -28.65
N PRO A 274 -7.76 -13.34 -29.79
CA PRO A 274 -8.04 -14.76 -30.03
C PRO A 274 -7.26 -15.69 -29.12
N THR A 275 -6.16 -15.21 -28.52
CA THR A 275 -5.31 -15.95 -27.57
C THR A 275 -5.05 -15.14 -26.32
N GLY A 276 -4.48 -15.76 -25.28
CA GLY A 276 -4.12 -15.12 -24.03
C GLY A 276 -5.31 -14.81 -23.12
N ILE A 277 -5.08 -14.05 -22.08
CA ILE A 277 -6.09 -13.68 -21.09
C ILE A 277 -6.71 -12.35 -21.48
N VAL A 278 -8.04 -12.24 -21.42
CA VAL A 278 -8.77 -10.98 -21.64
C VAL A 278 -9.90 -10.88 -20.61
N SER A 279 -10.07 -9.70 -20.01
CA SER A 279 -11.17 -9.40 -19.09
C SER A 279 -12.25 -8.58 -19.80
N ILE A 280 -13.53 -8.95 -19.60
CA ILE A 280 -14.66 -8.21 -20.17
C ILE A 280 -15.58 -7.78 -19.02
N VAL A 281 -15.87 -6.47 -18.95
CA VAL A 281 -16.88 -5.94 -18.03
C VAL A 281 -18.25 -6.48 -18.44
N SER A 282 -18.98 -7.04 -17.46
CA SER A 282 -20.07 -7.98 -17.73
C SER A 282 -21.44 -7.49 -17.23
N ASP A 283 -21.49 -6.30 -16.64
CA ASP A 283 -22.69 -5.70 -16.05
C ASP A 283 -23.05 -4.35 -16.70
N THR A 284 -22.68 -4.18 -17.98
CA THR A 284 -23.05 -2.97 -18.73
C THR A 284 -24.55 -2.77 -18.80
N TRP A 285 -25.30 -3.86 -18.97
CA TRP A 285 -26.77 -3.87 -18.90
C TRP A 285 -27.28 -4.92 -17.91
N ASN A 286 -27.08 -6.21 -18.20
CA ASN A 286 -27.61 -7.29 -17.39
C ASN A 286 -26.60 -8.43 -17.19
N LEU A 287 -25.93 -8.43 -16.06
CA LEU A 287 -24.96 -9.45 -15.69
C LEU A 287 -25.52 -10.89 -15.78
N TRP A 288 -26.78 -11.07 -15.32
CA TRP A 288 -27.38 -12.40 -15.26
C TRP A 288 -27.67 -12.95 -16.66
N ASP A 289 -28.07 -12.11 -17.61
CA ASP A 289 -28.24 -12.49 -19.02
C ASP A 289 -26.90 -12.84 -19.68
N VAL A 290 -25.83 -12.09 -19.34
CA VAL A 290 -24.48 -12.46 -19.81
C VAL A 290 -24.12 -13.86 -19.34
N LEU A 291 -24.28 -14.17 -18.06
CA LEU A 291 -23.90 -15.45 -17.47
C LEU A 291 -24.74 -16.63 -17.94
N THR A 292 -26.04 -16.42 -18.20
CA THR A 292 -27.01 -17.50 -18.49
C THR A 292 -27.39 -17.64 -19.96
N LYS A 293 -27.15 -16.60 -20.77
CA LYS A 293 -27.53 -16.61 -22.19
C LYS A 293 -26.35 -16.36 -23.13
N VAL A 294 -25.54 -15.32 -22.87
CA VAL A 294 -24.42 -14.93 -23.75
C VAL A 294 -23.27 -15.93 -23.66
N LEU A 295 -22.75 -16.16 -22.44
CA LEU A 295 -21.62 -17.07 -22.23
C LEU A 295 -21.93 -18.53 -22.62
N PRO A 296 -23.09 -19.11 -22.33
CA PRO A 296 -23.43 -20.45 -22.81
C PRO A 296 -23.44 -20.58 -24.34
N LYS A 297 -23.88 -19.55 -25.06
CA LYS A 297 -23.84 -19.53 -26.54
C LYS A 297 -22.39 -19.45 -27.07
N LEU A 298 -21.48 -18.78 -26.34
CA LEU A 298 -20.08 -18.60 -26.69
C LEU A 298 -19.16 -19.68 -26.08
N LYS A 299 -19.73 -20.67 -25.36
CA LYS A 299 -18.92 -21.73 -24.75
C LYS A 299 -17.99 -22.44 -25.75
N PRO A 300 -18.40 -22.81 -26.96
CA PRO A 300 -17.50 -23.45 -27.91
C PRO A 300 -16.27 -22.58 -28.26
N GLU A 301 -16.49 -21.29 -28.50
CA GLU A 301 -15.43 -20.34 -28.81
C GLU A 301 -14.48 -20.16 -27.60
N ILE A 302 -15.04 -20.01 -26.40
CA ILE A 302 -14.26 -19.82 -25.15
C ILE A 302 -13.40 -21.05 -24.86
N MET A 303 -13.97 -22.26 -24.95
CA MET A 303 -13.27 -23.51 -24.66
C MET A 303 -12.24 -23.90 -25.72
N ASN A 304 -12.32 -23.36 -26.94
CA ASN A 304 -11.33 -23.59 -28.00
C ASN A 304 -10.19 -22.55 -28.00
N ARG A 305 -10.23 -21.54 -27.15
CA ARG A 305 -9.17 -20.52 -27.09
C ARG A 305 -7.90 -21.10 -26.44
N ASP A 306 -6.74 -20.64 -26.92
CA ASP A 306 -5.50 -20.73 -26.17
C ASP A 306 -5.42 -19.50 -25.24
N GLY A 307 -6.15 -19.55 -24.10
CA GLY A 307 -6.23 -18.43 -23.16
C GLY A 307 -7.47 -18.48 -22.26
N LYS A 308 -7.69 -17.39 -21.51
CA LYS A 308 -8.75 -17.28 -20.52
C LYS A 308 -9.63 -16.06 -20.77
N LEU A 309 -10.95 -16.22 -20.69
CA LEU A 309 -11.89 -15.13 -20.56
C LEU A 309 -12.13 -14.86 -19.06
N VAL A 310 -11.97 -13.63 -18.63
CA VAL A 310 -12.24 -13.20 -17.26
C VAL A 310 -13.50 -12.34 -17.23
N VAL A 311 -14.52 -12.81 -16.57
CA VAL A 311 -15.78 -12.09 -16.33
C VAL A 311 -15.55 -11.05 -15.23
N ARG A 312 -15.97 -9.79 -15.48
CA ARG A 312 -15.81 -8.70 -14.53
C ARG A 312 -17.13 -8.01 -14.22
N PRO A 313 -17.85 -8.42 -13.18
CA PRO A 313 -18.89 -7.60 -12.58
C PRO A 313 -18.24 -6.39 -11.88
N ASP A 314 -18.88 -5.23 -11.92
CA ASP A 314 -18.36 -3.96 -11.40
C ASP A 314 -19.40 -3.19 -10.55
N SER A 315 -20.56 -3.78 -10.29
CA SER A 315 -21.65 -3.18 -9.55
C SER A 315 -22.34 -4.13 -8.58
N GLY A 316 -22.95 -3.57 -7.53
CA GLY A 316 -23.64 -4.32 -6.48
C GLY A 316 -22.77 -4.64 -5.26
N ASP A 317 -23.28 -5.46 -4.34
CA ASP A 317 -22.46 -5.95 -3.23
C ASP A 317 -21.53 -7.07 -3.70
N PRO A 318 -20.20 -6.94 -3.53
CA PRO A 318 -19.24 -7.91 -4.06
C PRO A 318 -19.49 -9.34 -3.61
N ALA A 319 -19.81 -9.54 -2.32
CA ALA A 319 -19.98 -10.87 -1.76
C ALA A 319 -21.28 -11.52 -2.28
N ASP A 320 -22.35 -10.75 -2.43
CA ASP A 320 -23.62 -11.24 -2.97
C ASP A 320 -23.54 -11.52 -4.47
N ILE A 321 -22.84 -10.67 -5.24
CA ILE A 321 -22.68 -10.89 -6.68
C ILE A 321 -21.81 -12.11 -6.96
N VAL A 322 -20.67 -12.23 -6.28
CA VAL A 322 -19.72 -13.33 -6.53
C VAL A 322 -20.23 -14.66 -6.00
N CYS A 323 -20.75 -14.68 -4.76
CA CYS A 323 -21.10 -15.91 -4.03
C CYS A 323 -22.59 -16.24 -4.05
N GLY A 324 -23.45 -15.32 -4.50
CA GLY A 324 -24.91 -15.42 -4.38
C GLY A 324 -25.41 -15.00 -2.99
N ILE A 325 -26.65 -14.59 -2.89
CA ILE A 325 -27.24 -14.09 -1.64
C ILE A 325 -27.31 -15.20 -0.59
N ASN A 326 -26.73 -14.97 0.57
CA ASN A 326 -26.90 -15.82 1.73
C ASN A 326 -28.19 -15.45 2.48
N SER A 327 -29.29 -16.14 2.20
CA SER A 327 -30.60 -15.84 2.78
C SER A 327 -30.61 -15.90 4.31
N LYS A 328 -29.76 -16.70 4.93
CA LYS A 328 -29.68 -16.88 6.40
C LYS A 328 -29.02 -15.66 7.06
N LYS A 329 -27.88 -15.22 6.54
CA LYS A 329 -27.18 -14.01 7.02
C LYS A 329 -27.97 -12.73 6.72
N PHE A 330 -28.65 -12.67 5.57
CA PHE A 330 -29.50 -11.57 5.16
C PHE A 330 -30.64 -11.28 6.15
N PHE A 331 -31.24 -12.30 6.76
CA PHE A 331 -32.26 -12.12 7.79
C PHE A 331 -31.68 -11.71 9.14
N ASP A 332 -30.49 -12.19 9.49
CA ASP A 332 -29.85 -11.91 10.78
C ASP A 332 -29.26 -10.49 10.85
N ASP A 333 -28.63 -10.02 9.77
CA ASP A 333 -28.06 -8.65 9.67
C ASP A 333 -29.12 -7.56 9.45
N TYR A 334 -30.31 -7.93 9.01
CA TYR A 334 -31.37 -7.01 8.56
C TYR A 334 -32.21 -6.38 9.69
N GLN A 335 -31.81 -6.53 10.93
CA GLN A 335 -32.48 -5.84 12.05
C GLN A 335 -32.26 -4.30 12.03
N GLY A 336 -32.33 -3.66 10.85
CA GLY A 336 -32.72 -2.26 10.79
C GLY A 336 -31.79 -1.22 10.20
N LYS A 337 -30.73 -1.54 9.40
CA LYS A 337 -29.77 -0.50 8.97
C LYS A 337 -29.51 -0.33 7.46
N CYS A 338 -29.91 -1.21 6.58
CA CYS A 338 -29.80 -1.00 5.13
C CYS A 338 -31.13 -1.25 4.43
N LYS A 339 -31.51 -0.38 3.51
CA LYS A 339 -32.64 -0.67 2.61
C LYS A 339 -32.18 -1.70 1.60
N PRO A 340 -32.87 -2.86 1.46
CA PRO A 340 -32.55 -3.79 0.38
C PRO A 340 -32.68 -3.08 -0.96
N VAL A 341 -31.92 -3.52 -1.94
CA VAL A 341 -32.28 -3.34 -3.35
C VAL A 341 -33.58 -4.15 -3.52
N LYS A 342 -34.69 -3.49 -3.25
CA LYS A 342 -36.04 -4.09 -3.07
C LYS A 342 -36.47 -4.95 -4.24
N GLU A 343 -35.85 -4.78 -5.40
CA GLU A 343 -36.23 -5.43 -6.66
C GLU A 343 -35.49 -6.74 -6.92
N LEU A 344 -34.32 -6.96 -6.29
CA LEU A 344 -33.50 -8.15 -6.56
C LEU A 344 -33.75 -9.32 -5.60
N THR A 345 -34.38 -9.09 -4.44
CA THR A 345 -34.59 -10.12 -3.40
C THR A 345 -35.99 -10.71 -3.40
N GLN A 346 -36.88 -10.28 -4.30
CA GLN A 346 -38.23 -10.82 -4.37
C GLN A 346 -38.22 -12.16 -5.11
N LYS A 347 -38.95 -13.15 -4.55
CA LYS A 347 -39.18 -14.47 -5.20
C LYS A 347 -39.78 -14.35 -6.61
N ASP A 348 -40.27 -13.19 -6.95
CA ASP A 348 -40.88 -12.87 -8.26
C ASP A 348 -39.87 -12.27 -9.25
N SER A 349 -38.59 -12.09 -8.86
CA SER A 349 -37.55 -11.68 -9.80
C SER A 349 -37.30 -12.78 -10.84
N PRO A 350 -37.26 -12.47 -12.13
CA PRO A 350 -36.92 -13.44 -13.17
C PRO A 350 -35.53 -14.05 -13.00
N TYR A 351 -34.67 -13.42 -12.20
CA TYR A 351 -33.28 -13.85 -11.90
C TYR A 351 -33.09 -14.36 -10.47
N TYR A 352 -34.17 -14.73 -9.78
CA TYR A 352 -34.09 -15.16 -8.38
C TYR A 352 -33.09 -16.31 -8.16
N ASN A 353 -33.07 -17.29 -9.04
CA ASN A 353 -32.18 -18.44 -8.93
C ASN A 353 -30.70 -18.05 -9.18
N GLU A 354 -30.49 -17.19 -10.17
CA GLU A 354 -29.18 -16.70 -10.56
C GLU A 354 -28.54 -15.87 -9.44
N ILE A 355 -29.32 -14.96 -8.86
CA ILE A 355 -28.91 -14.12 -7.73
C ILE A 355 -28.51 -14.98 -6.51
N ASN A 356 -29.23 -16.07 -6.22
CA ASN A 356 -28.91 -16.96 -5.12
C ASN A 356 -27.67 -17.81 -5.38
N LYS A 357 -27.33 -18.10 -6.63
CA LYS A 357 -26.13 -18.86 -7.02
C LYS A 357 -24.88 -17.98 -7.01
N GLY A 358 -24.98 -16.78 -7.58
CA GLY A 358 -23.84 -15.90 -7.80
C GLY A 358 -22.99 -16.30 -9.01
N VAL A 359 -22.03 -15.42 -9.34
CA VAL A 359 -21.23 -15.54 -10.56
C VAL A 359 -20.43 -16.84 -10.61
N ILE A 360 -19.73 -17.20 -9.55
CA ILE A 360 -18.82 -18.36 -9.55
C ILE A 360 -19.58 -19.68 -9.76
N GLU A 361 -20.73 -19.84 -9.12
CA GLU A 361 -21.54 -21.04 -9.30
C GLU A 361 -22.16 -21.13 -10.71
N LEU A 362 -22.61 -20.00 -11.29
CA LEU A 362 -23.13 -19.95 -12.65
C LEU A 362 -22.05 -20.24 -13.70
N LEU A 363 -20.83 -19.76 -13.48
CA LEU A 363 -19.68 -20.10 -14.33
C LEU A 363 -19.35 -21.59 -14.25
N TRP A 364 -19.40 -22.18 -13.05
CA TRP A 364 -19.21 -23.62 -12.87
C TRP A 364 -20.30 -24.44 -13.58
N GLU A 365 -21.57 -24.06 -13.48
CA GLU A 365 -22.66 -24.75 -14.18
C GLU A 365 -22.49 -24.71 -15.71
N THR A 366 -21.97 -23.61 -16.23
CA THR A 366 -21.76 -23.44 -17.66
C THR A 366 -20.51 -24.14 -18.17
N PHE A 367 -19.37 -23.94 -17.52
CA PHE A 367 -18.04 -24.35 -18.05
C PHE A 367 -17.50 -25.58 -17.35
N GLY A 368 -17.92 -25.87 -16.12
CA GLY A 368 -17.35 -26.93 -15.31
C GLY A 368 -15.96 -26.57 -14.78
N GLY A 369 -15.15 -27.58 -14.56
CA GLY A 369 -13.82 -27.46 -14.04
C GLY A 369 -13.36 -28.76 -13.39
N THR A 370 -12.50 -28.68 -12.37
CA THR A 370 -11.97 -29.82 -11.61
C THR A 370 -12.31 -29.70 -10.13
N ILE A 371 -12.31 -30.85 -9.45
CA ILE A 371 -12.32 -30.89 -7.99
C ILE A 371 -10.88 -31.16 -7.57
N ASN A 372 -10.29 -30.28 -6.78
CA ASN A 372 -8.92 -30.37 -6.31
C ASN A 372 -8.74 -31.45 -5.20
N GLU A 373 -7.51 -31.71 -4.76
CA GLU A 373 -7.19 -32.74 -3.78
C GLU A 373 -7.85 -32.47 -2.40
N LYS A 374 -8.16 -31.20 -2.09
CA LYS A 374 -8.86 -30.79 -0.85
C LYS A 374 -10.38 -30.86 -0.97
N GLY A 375 -10.91 -31.27 -2.15
CA GLY A 375 -12.34 -31.43 -2.39
C GLY A 375 -13.09 -30.18 -2.82
N TYR A 376 -12.38 -29.09 -3.15
CA TYR A 376 -12.97 -27.83 -3.63
C TYR A 376 -13.03 -27.76 -5.15
N LYS A 377 -14.08 -27.11 -5.66
CA LYS A 377 -14.29 -26.86 -7.09
C LYS A 377 -13.36 -25.74 -7.58
N VAL A 378 -12.63 -26.00 -8.65
CA VAL A 378 -11.80 -25.02 -9.37
C VAL A 378 -12.37 -24.88 -10.77
N LEU A 379 -12.71 -23.67 -11.20
CA LEU A 379 -13.25 -23.37 -12.53
C LEU A 379 -12.29 -23.85 -13.64
N ASP A 380 -12.88 -24.19 -14.79
CA ASP A 380 -12.11 -24.53 -15.99
C ASP A 380 -11.10 -23.40 -16.31
N PRO A 381 -9.84 -23.73 -16.71
CA PRO A 381 -8.81 -22.74 -16.96
C PRO A 381 -9.13 -21.70 -18.03
N HIS A 382 -10.12 -21.96 -18.91
CA HIS A 382 -10.55 -21.00 -19.96
C HIS A 382 -11.46 -19.89 -19.43
N ILE A 383 -11.97 -19.99 -18.20
CA ILE A 383 -12.87 -19.00 -17.59
C ILE A 383 -12.38 -18.56 -16.21
N GLY A 384 -12.60 -17.30 -15.86
CA GLY A 384 -12.28 -16.76 -14.53
C GLY A 384 -13.17 -15.59 -14.17
N CYS A 385 -13.00 -15.08 -12.96
CA CYS A 385 -13.72 -13.93 -12.45
C CYS A 385 -12.78 -12.95 -11.74
N ILE A 386 -13.01 -11.65 -11.94
CA ILE A 386 -12.39 -10.57 -11.17
C ILE A 386 -13.48 -9.61 -10.71
N TYR A 387 -13.42 -9.17 -9.48
CA TYR A 387 -14.32 -8.14 -8.96
C TYR A 387 -13.51 -6.93 -8.49
N GLY A 388 -13.80 -5.74 -9.03
CA GLY A 388 -12.93 -4.57 -8.88
C GLY A 388 -13.51 -3.41 -8.08
N ASP A 389 -14.79 -3.43 -7.69
CA ASP A 389 -15.39 -2.31 -6.96
C ASP A 389 -15.49 -2.58 -5.46
N ALA A 390 -15.13 -1.57 -4.67
CA ALA A 390 -15.32 -1.51 -3.22
C ALA A 390 -14.80 -2.72 -2.42
N ILE A 391 -13.75 -3.40 -2.89
CA ILE A 391 -13.11 -4.49 -2.17
C ILE A 391 -12.36 -3.94 -0.96
N THR A 392 -12.69 -4.43 0.24
CA THR A 392 -11.97 -4.23 1.50
C THR A 392 -11.42 -5.55 2.00
N MET A 393 -10.58 -5.53 3.04
CA MET A 393 -10.06 -6.76 3.66
C MET A 393 -11.19 -7.65 4.19
N GLU A 394 -12.18 -7.06 4.83
CA GLU A 394 -13.36 -7.75 5.36
C GLU A 394 -14.18 -8.39 4.24
N ARG A 395 -14.36 -7.69 3.11
CA ARG A 395 -15.07 -8.23 1.94
C ARG A 395 -14.30 -9.34 1.25
N ALA A 396 -12.98 -9.22 1.15
CA ALA A 396 -12.15 -10.29 0.61
C ALA A 396 -12.21 -11.55 1.48
N GLU A 397 -12.14 -11.40 2.79
CA GLU A 397 -12.33 -12.48 3.76
C GLU A 397 -13.72 -13.12 3.61
N GLU A 398 -14.79 -12.32 3.60
CA GLU A 398 -16.17 -12.79 3.44
C GLU A 398 -16.38 -13.55 2.13
N ILE A 399 -15.86 -13.05 1.01
CA ILE A 399 -15.99 -13.72 -0.29
C ILE A 399 -15.30 -15.09 -0.27
N CYS A 400 -14.07 -15.15 0.24
CA CYS A 400 -13.34 -16.42 0.35
C CYS A 400 -14.05 -17.42 1.27
N GLU A 401 -14.59 -16.98 2.40
CA GLU A 401 -15.36 -17.80 3.33
C GLU A 401 -16.60 -18.38 2.66
N ARG A 402 -17.43 -17.52 2.02
CA ARG A 402 -18.68 -17.93 1.36
C ARG A 402 -18.43 -18.86 0.17
N LEU A 403 -17.34 -18.64 -0.60
CA LEU A 403 -16.94 -19.57 -1.66
C LEU A 403 -16.58 -20.93 -1.07
N ALA A 404 -15.81 -20.97 0.01
CA ALA A 404 -15.42 -22.21 0.68
C ALA A 404 -16.64 -22.97 1.25
N GLU A 405 -17.65 -22.27 1.83
CA GLU A 405 -18.90 -22.88 2.29
C GLU A 405 -19.69 -23.53 1.14
N LYS A 406 -19.61 -22.98 -0.07
CA LYS A 406 -20.21 -23.54 -1.29
C LYS A 406 -19.35 -24.61 -1.97
N GLY A 407 -18.19 -24.94 -1.39
CA GLY A 407 -17.25 -25.92 -1.92
C GLY A 407 -16.43 -25.41 -3.10
N PHE A 408 -16.19 -24.11 -3.22
CA PHE A 408 -15.33 -23.49 -4.23
C PHE A 408 -13.98 -23.08 -3.64
N ALA A 409 -12.90 -23.30 -4.37
CA ALA A 409 -11.57 -22.83 -4.01
C ALA A 409 -11.46 -21.29 -4.09
N SER A 410 -10.69 -20.68 -3.21
CA SER A 410 -10.47 -19.24 -3.19
C SER A 410 -9.76 -18.72 -4.47
N SER A 411 -9.06 -19.59 -5.19
CA SER A 411 -8.41 -19.28 -6.47
C SER A 411 -9.37 -18.93 -7.62
N ASN A 412 -10.67 -19.13 -7.45
CA ASN A 412 -11.67 -18.83 -8.49
C ASN A 412 -11.95 -17.34 -8.69
N ILE A 413 -11.48 -16.48 -7.78
CA ILE A 413 -11.70 -15.03 -7.82
C ILE A 413 -10.40 -14.24 -7.73
N VAL A 414 -10.29 -13.16 -8.48
CA VAL A 414 -9.25 -12.13 -8.37
C VAL A 414 -9.91 -10.88 -7.79
N PHE A 415 -9.22 -10.20 -6.88
CA PHE A 415 -9.69 -9.00 -6.22
C PHE A 415 -9.02 -7.75 -6.80
N GLY A 416 -9.82 -6.85 -7.38
CA GLY A 416 -9.39 -5.51 -7.73
C GLY A 416 -9.39 -4.61 -6.49
N ILE A 417 -8.20 -4.22 -6.03
CA ILE A 417 -8.01 -3.39 -4.84
C ILE A 417 -7.95 -1.93 -5.27
N GLY A 418 -9.01 -1.19 -5.03
CA GLY A 418 -9.16 0.18 -5.50
C GLY A 418 -8.66 1.25 -4.52
N SER A 419 -8.89 2.51 -4.91
CA SER A 419 -8.53 3.68 -4.10
C SER A 419 -9.33 3.78 -2.79
N TYR A 420 -10.51 3.17 -2.69
CA TYR A 420 -11.20 3.07 -1.41
C TYR A 420 -10.32 2.43 -0.33
N THR A 421 -9.53 1.44 -0.68
CA THR A 421 -8.55 0.82 0.22
C THR A 421 -7.27 1.65 0.33
N TYR A 422 -6.65 2.03 -0.80
CA TYR A 422 -5.32 2.65 -0.76
C TYR A 422 -5.33 4.16 -0.53
N GLN A 423 -6.38 4.90 -0.91
CA GLN A 423 -6.45 6.35 -0.71
C GLN A 423 -7.11 6.75 0.61
N MET A 424 -8.08 5.98 1.12
CA MET A 424 -8.82 6.29 2.35
C MET A 424 -7.98 6.09 3.63
N ASN A 425 -6.72 6.50 3.56
CA ASN A 425 -5.73 6.44 4.63
C ASN A 425 -5.07 7.80 4.81
N THR A 426 -4.52 8.04 5.98
CA THR A 426 -3.72 9.20 6.33
C THR A 426 -2.47 8.77 7.09
N ARG A 427 -1.53 9.70 7.30
CA ARG A 427 -0.39 9.48 8.20
C ARG A 427 -0.81 8.94 9.57
N ASP A 428 -2.03 9.29 10.01
CA ASP A 428 -2.56 8.88 11.31
C ASP A 428 -3.15 7.47 11.32
N THR A 429 -3.24 6.77 10.18
CA THR A 429 -3.65 5.36 10.13
C THR A 429 -2.73 4.50 11.00
N PHE A 430 -1.42 4.73 10.92
CA PHE A 430 -0.43 4.13 11.81
C PHE A 430 0.22 5.15 12.76
N GLY A 431 -0.32 6.37 12.84
CA GLY A 431 0.16 7.40 13.75
C GLY A 431 1.62 7.81 13.52
N PHE A 432 2.11 7.73 12.29
CA PHE A 432 3.50 8.06 11.97
C PHE A 432 3.89 9.46 12.39
N ALA A 433 5.05 9.59 13.00
CA ALA A 433 5.60 10.89 13.38
C ALA A 433 7.12 10.89 13.45
N LEU A 434 7.71 11.99 12.99
CA LEU A 434 9.10 12.35 13.30
C LEU A 434 9.12 13.17 14.60
N LYS A 435 9.93 12.76 15.57
CA LYS A 435 10.05 13.46 16.86
C LYS A 435 11.50 13.59 17.26
N SER A 436 11.92 14.83 17.57
CA SER A 436 13.23 15.09 18.16
C SER A 436 13.27 14.55 19.59
N THR A 437 14.24 13.71 19.88
CA THR A 437 14.38 13.01 21.17
C THR A 437 15.71 13.32 21.88
N TYR A 438 16.69 13.89 21.15
CA TYR A 438 18.00 14.21 21.69
C TYR A 438 18.59 15.44 21.01
N ALA A 439 19.38 16.20 21.74
CA ALA A 439 20.13 17.34 21.25
C ALA A 439 21.52 17.43 21.90
N ILE A 440 22.45 18.11 21.22
CA ILE A 440 23.67 18.65 21.84
C ILE A 440 23.54 20.17 21.87
N LYS A 441 23.68 20.75 23.06
CA LYS A 441 23.66 22.17 23.31
C LYS A 441 24.87 22.58 24.15
N ASN A 442 25.66 23.51 23.65
CA ASN A 442 26.89 23.98 24.34
C ASN A 442 27.78 22.80 24.79
N ASN A 443 28.02 21.86 23.90
CA ASN A 443 28.77 20.60 24.11
C ASN A 443 28.23 19.72 25.26
N ARG A 444 26.96 19.87 25.61
CA ARG A 444 26.27 19.02 26.59
C ARG A 444 25.08 18.32 25.92
N GLU A 445 24.91 17.08 26.27
CA GLU A 445 23.81 16.25 25.81
C GLU A 445 22.51 16.61 26.53
N VAL A 446 21.41 16.71 25.80
CA VAL A 446 20.09 17.07 26.31
C VAL A 446 19.06 16.10 25.77
N PHE A 447 18.32 15.43 26.63
CA PHE A 447 17.19 14.60 26.25
C PHE A 447 15.96 15.46 26.00
N LEU A 448 15.39 15.32 24.83
CA LEU A 448 14.15 15.97 24.43
C LEU A 448 13.03 14.95 24.54
N TYR A 449 11.98 15.26 25.30
CA TYR A 449 10.82 14.38 25.41
C TYR A 449 9.56 15.18 25.75
N LYS A 450 8.42 14.59 25.41
CA LYS A 450 7.11 15.11 25.69
C LYS A 450 6.36 14.13 26.59
N ASP A 451 5.84 14.59 27.71
CA ASP A 451 5.04 13.81 28.66
C ASP A 451 3.91 14.72 29.24
N PRO A 452 2.88 15.05 28.41
CA PRO A 452 1.87 16.02 28.84
C PRO A 452 0.91 15.43 29.87
N ILE A 453 0.69 16.15 30.96
CA ILE A 453 -0.22 15.77 32.05
C ILE A 453 -1.70 15.64 31.58
N THR A 454 -2.02 16.23 30.42
CA THR A 454 -3.36 16.20 29.81
C THR A 454 -3.60 14.99 28.91
N ASP A 455 -2.66 14.06 28.86
CA ASP A 455 -2.70 12.89 27.97
C ASP A 455 -2.66 11.59 28.79
N ASN A 456 -3.27 10.55 28.26
CA ASN A 456 -3.30 9.21 28.87
C ASN A 456 -2.07 8.35 28.54
N GLY A 457 -0.94 8.96 28.17
CA GLY A 457 0.32 8.30 27.84
C GLY A 457 0.51 7.97 26.34
N VAL A 458 -0.50 8.16 25.49
CA VAL A 458 -0.41 7.92 24.03
C VAL A 458 0.55 8.92 23.37
N LYS A 459 0.64 10.14 23.89
CA LYS A 459 1.53 11.19 23.36
C LYS A 459 2.90 11.25 24.03
N LYS A 460 3.20 10.36 24.97
CA LYS A 460 4.55 10.23 25.53
C LYS A 460 5.52 9.86 24.43
N SER A 461 6.62 10.63 24.27
CA SER A 461 7.65 10.37 23.25
C SER A 461 8.82 9.58 23.84
N GLN A 462 9.62 8.98 22.95
CA GLN A 462 10.95 8.51 23.31
C GLN A 462 11.81 9.69 23.81
N LYS A 463 12.90 9.39 24.50
CA LYS A 463 13.92 10.36 24.97
C LYS A 463 15.31 9.86 24.68
N GLY A 464 16.25 10.76 24.40
CA GLY A 464 17.63 10.37 24.07
C GLY A 464 17.73 9.65 22.73
N ARG A 465 18.85 8.98 22.50
CA ARG A 465 19.07 8.13 21.33
C ARG A 465 18.43 6.76 21.55
N VAL A 466 18.13 6.05 20.46
CA VAL A 466 17.42 4.78 20.51
C VAL A 466 18.29 3.63 19.99
N TRP A 467 18.07 2.45 20.56
CA TRP A 467 18.65 1.20 20.12
C TRP A 467 17.52 0.20 19.85
N VAL A 468 17.44 -0.28 18.61
CA VAL A 468 16.45 -1.26 18.15
C VAL A 468 17.14 -2.60 17.95
N LYS A 469 16.58 -3.65 18.51
CA LYS A 469 17.14 -4.99 18.42
C LYS A 469 16.11 -6.01 17.98
N ASN A 470 16.57 -7.05 17.30
CA ASN A 470 15.82 -8.27 17.05
C ASN A 470 16.34 -9.36 18.00
N ASN A 471 15.48 -9.85 18.87
CA ASN A 471 15.74 -11.01 19.71
C ASN A 471 14.94 -12.18 19.15
N GLU A 472 15.56 -12.97 18.27
CA GLU A 472 14.91 -14.17 17.69
C GLU A 472 13.50 -13.88 17.10
N GLY A 473 13.38 -12.78 16.33
CA GLY A 473 12.13 -12.35 15.68
C GLY A 473 11.26 -11.38 16.50
N LEU A 474 11.55 -11.20 17.80
CA LEU A 474 10.90 -10.19 18.62
C LEU A 474 11.67 -8.86 18.52
N ILE A 475 11.18 -7.95 17.71
CA ILE A 475 11.77 -6.61 17.55
C ILE A 475 11.31 -5.69 18.68
N THR A 476 12.25 -5.15 19.43
CA THR A 476 12.02 -4.22 20.54
C THR A 476 13.00 -3.04 20.45
N PHE A 477 12.77 -2.00 21.26
CA PHE A 477 13.71 -0.88 21.36
C PHE A 477 13.94 -0.49 22.80
N GLN A 478 15.07 0.19 23.02
CA GLN A 478 15.39 0.92 24.24
C GLN A 478 15.76 2.34 23.86
N ASP A 479 15.46 3.29 24.73
CA ASP A 479 15.76 4.70 24.59
C ASP A 479 16.57 5.24 25.78
N GLY A 480 16.92 6.52 25.78
CA GLY A 480 17.63 7.16 26.88
C GLY A 480 19.16 7.02 26.79
N PHE A 481 19.69 6.68 25.61
CA PHE A 481 21.14 6.65 25.40
C PHE A 481 21.68 8.03 25.05
N CYS A 482 22.91 8.29 25.49
CA CYS A 482 23.79 9.34 24.99
C CYS A 482 24.53 8.88 23.72
N GLU A 483 25.18 9.80 23.02
CA GLU A 483 25.94 9.46 21.80
C GLU A 483 27.08 8.46 22.12
N GLY A 484 27.13 7.37 21.37
CA GLY A 484 28.12 6.30 21.52
C GLY A 484 27.89 5.36 22.70
N GLN A 485 26.79 5.50 23.43
CA GLN A 485 26.38 4.59 24.50
C GLN A 485 25.42 3.51 24.05
N GLU A 486 24.92 3.59 22.80
CA GLU A 486 24.04 2.58 22.25
C GLU A 486 24.78 1.24 22.13
N PRO A 487 24.15 0.12 22.54
CA PRO A 487 24.75 -1.20 22.39
C PRO A 487 25.04 -1.55 20.92
N GLN A 488 25.97 -2.48 20.69
CA GLN A 488 26.19 -3.03 19.35
C GLN A 488 24.97 -3.81 18.84
N GLY A 489 24.87 -3.96 17.51
CA GLY A 489 23.79 -4.74 16.89
C GLY A 489 22.49 -3.95 16.78
N ASN A 490 22.54 -2.63 16.63
CA ASN A 490 21.37 -1.81 16.32
C ASN A 490 20.84 -2.15 14.94
N MET A 491 19.53 -2.44 14.83
CA MET A 491 18.88 -2.68 13.54
C MET A 491 18.75 -1.41 12.69
N LEU A 492 18.93 -0.22 13.28
CA LEU A 492 18.95 1.05 12.55
C LEU A 492 20.36 1.26 11.98
N GLU A 493 20.55 0.81 10.75
CA GLU A 493 21.84 0.89 10.07
C GLU A 493 21.97 2.19 9.25
N PRO A 494 23.20 2.71 9.08
CA PRO A 494 23.42 3.88 8.24
C PRO A 494 22.90 3.66 6.81
N LEU A 495 22.00 4.56 6.37
CA LEU A 495 21.38 4.54 5.05
C LEU A 495 21.83 5.73 4.19
N PHE A 496 21.98 6.92 4.80
CA PHE A 496 22.39 8.14 4.10
C PHE A 496 23.36 8.94 4.98
N ILE A 497 24.44 9.45 4.41
CA ILE A 497 25.40 10.33 5.08
C ILE A 497 25.88 11.41 4.10
N ASN A 498 25.72 12.68 4.47
CA ASN A 498 26.34 13.83 3.80
C ASN A 498 26.13 13.86 2.27
N GLY A 499 24.92 13.62 1.81
CA GLY A 499 24.55 13.64 0.39
C GLY A 499 24.66 12.28 -0.30
N GLU A 500 25.15 11.24 0.35
CA GLU A 500 25.37 9.91 -0.25
C GLU A 500 24.45 8.86 0.32
N LEU A 501 23.80 8.08 -0.56
CA LEU A 501 23.08 6.85 -0.22
C LEU A 501 24.10 5.72 -0.06
N LEU A 502 24.11 5.06 1.11
CA LEU A 502 25.09 4.02 1.44
C LEU A 502 24.66 2.61 1.05
N LYS A 503 23.35 2.38 0.96
CA LYS A 503 22.77 1.08 0.61
C LYS A 503 21.69 1.30 -0.43
N ASP A 504 21.89 0.74 -1.61
CA ASP A 504 21.00 0.80 -2.76
C ASP A 504 20.48 -0.60 -3.08
N ARG A 505 19.27 -0.91 -2.61
CA ARG A 505 18.66 -2.23 -2.71
C ARG A 505 17.76 -2.36 -3.92
N SER A 506 17.72 -3.56 -4.47
CA SER A 506 16.79 -3.93 -5.53
C SER A 506 15.42 -4.30 -4.98
N LEU A 507 14.40 -4.21 -5.84
CA LEU A 507 13.04 -4.69 -5.54
C LEU A 507 13.03 -6.16 -5.11
N SER A 508 13.82 -6.99 -5.77
CA SER A 508 13.92 -8.42 -5.47
C SER A 508 14.47 -8.69 -4.08
N GLU A 509 15.50 -7.93 -3.64
CA GLU A 509 16.04 -8.02 -2.27
C GLU A 509 15.00 -7.61 -1.23
N ILE A 510 14.24 -6.53 -1.47
CA ILE A 510 13.20 -6.06 -0.55
C ILE A 510 12.04 -7.06 -0.46
N ARG A 511 11.60 -7.61 -1.60
CA ARG A 511 10.58 -8.68 -1.62
C ARG A 511 11.03 -9.93 -0.87
N GLN A 512 12.31 -10.33 -1.02
CA GLN A 512 12.86 -11.45 -0.27
C GLN A 512 12.90 -11.15 1.23
N LYS A 513 13.40 -9.96 1.60
CA LYS A 513 13.42 -9.52 3.00
C LYS A 513 12.04 -9.51 3.63
N LEU A 514 11.01 -9.08 2.90
CA LEU A 514 9.63 -9.11 3.39
C LEU A 514 9.16 -10.54 3.67
N LYS A 515 9.41 -11.47 2.75
CA LYS A 515 9.07 -12.89 2.94
C LYS A 515 9.76 -13.48 4.17
N ASP A 516 11.05 -13.20 4.35
CA ASP A 516 11.83 -13.68 5.50
C ASP A 516 11.29 -13.07 6.81
N SER A 517 10.97 -11.78 6.82
CA SER A 517 10.41 -11.08 7.98
C SER A 517 9.02 -11.60 8.37
N VAL A 518 8.19 -11.95 7.39
CA VAL A 518 6.87 -12.58 7.63
C VAL A 518 7.04 -13.96 8.23
N LYS A 519 7.95 -14.76 7.70
CA LYS A 519 8.24 -16.10 8.22
C LYS A 519 8.74 -16.05 9.67
N GLU A 520 9.74 -15.22 9.96
CA GLU A 520 10.25 -14.99 11.32
C GLU A 520 9.14 -14.52 12.28
N SER A 521 8.24 -13.64 11.82
CA SER A 521 7.13 -13.14 12.61
C SER A 521 6.14 -14.26 12.96
N ASN A 522 5.75 -15.10 12.01
CA ASN A 522 4.79 -16.18 12.21
C ASN A 522 5.32 -17.27 13.17
N GLU A 523 6.60 -17.60 13.09
CA GLU A 523 7.25 -18.55 13.99
C GLU A 523 7.20 -18.05 15.44
N ASN A 524 7.34 -16.75 15.67
CA ASN A 524 7.32 -16.14 17.00
C ASN A 524 5.93 -15.86 17.56
N ASP A 525 4.98 -15.48 16.73
CA ASP A 525 3.58 -15.29 17.17
C ASP A 525 2.99 -16.64 17.61
N GLY A 526 3.40 -17.76 16.99
CA GLY A 526 3.09 -19.13 17.45
C GLY A 526 3.71 -19.45 18.82
N TRP A 527 4.92 -18.98 19.10
CA TRP A 527 5.62 -19.17 20.36
C TRP A 527 5.02 -18.31 21.50
N VAL A 528 4.69 -17.06 21.21
CA VAL A 528 4.03 -16.14 22.17
C VAL A 528 2.65 -16.68 22.58
N ASN A 529 1.85 -17.15 21.63
CA ASN A 529 0.54 -17.75 21.93
C ASN A 529 0.64 -19.01 22.78
N SER A 530 1.69 -19.84 22.57
CA SER A 530 1.90 -21.05 23.39
C SER A 530 2.40 -20.74 24.82
N HIS A 531 3.12 -19.63 25.03
CA HIS A 531 3.63 -19.24 26.36
C HIS A 531 2.62 -18.41 27.15
N PHE A 532 1.80 -17.57 26.52
CA PHE A 532 0.72 -16.83 27.20
C PHE A 532 -0.41 -17.76 27.67
N MET A 533 -0.63 -18.91 27.04
CA MET A 533 -1.60 -19.90 27.53
C MET A 533 -1.13 -20.62 28.79
N TYR A 534 0.18 -20.66 29.07
CA TYR A 534 0.71 -21.29 30.30
C TYR A 534 0.72 -20.35 31.52
N ASP A 535 0.74 -19.02 31.31
CA ASP A 535 0.79 -18.06 32.43
C ASP A 535 -0.59 -17.63 32.97
N LEU A 536 -1.67 -17.93 32.24
CA LEU A 536 -3.05 -17.68 32.71
C LEU A 536 -3.66 -18.80 33.55
N THR A 537 -2.96 -19.94 33.72
CA THR A 537 -3.42 -21.07 34.57
C THR A 537 -2.69 -21.18 35.91
N GLY A 538 -1.80 -20.28 36.22
CA GLY A 538 -0.95 -20.34 37.42
C GLY A 538 -1.00 -19.10 38.32
N ALA A 539 -2.21 -18.57 38.66
CA ALA A 539 -2.36 -17.65 39.78
C ALA A 539 -3.76 -17.78 40.38
N ILE A 540 -3.88 -18.62 41.40
CA ILE A 540 -4.75 -18.39 42.56
C ILE A 540 -3.86 -18.00 43.72
#